data_313e76c78c29ba0a53aaf9d9e6784cca
#
_entry.id   313e76c78c29ba0a53aaf9d9e6784cca
#
_cell.length_a   1.000
_cell.length_b   1.000
_cell.length_c   1.000
_cell.angle_alpha   90.00
_cell.angle_beta   90.00
_cell.angle_gamma   90.00
#
_symmetry.space_group_name_H-M   'P 1'
#
loop_
_entity.id
_entity.type
_entity.pdbx_description
1 polymer ?
#
loop_
_entity_poly.entity_id
_entity_poly.type
_entity_poly.pdbx_seq_one_letter_code
_entity_poly.pdbx_strand_id
1 'polypeptide(L)'
;MGDFADYARKDFDKKNVVASANNEEADVQFNVEDAKAFSAEETVATTAGTDTSAPVVTTSSTPVTLGRGLDVGTANLVSSFQDNSGNVNLKIQRNAFIDIDCDDYTRNMLTRLGVQYVVVNGRMVVVGDPAFELANIFNRNTRRPMKEGMISPDEADALPIEKMLLETLLEKPKQPGEICYYSVPAEPIDADMNVVYHQGVFGGLLKGLGYEPKPLVEGHAVVFSELAEDDFTGIGISCGGGMFNVCVSYKSIPALSFSTSRGGDWIDRNVASVLGCSASRACGLKEKGIDLTNPQGREEEAVEIYYRNLISYTLKNIKERFESSSSMPSFPEPISIVCAGGTSMIGGFTEVFQQEFEKIQFPIAVKEIRLAEDPLYSVSKGCLVAALSESV
;
A
#
# COMPACT_ATOMS: atom_id res chain seq x y z
N MET A 1 14.87 18.97 9.00
CA MET A 1 14.87 17.72 8.26
C MET A 1 14.65 16.63 9.30
N GLY A 2 13.45 16.11 9.37
CA GLY A 2 13.06 15.12 10.37
C GLY A 2 13.36 13.73 9.85
N ASP A 3 13.85 12.91 10.74
CA ASP A 3 14.19 11.51 10.53
C ASP A 3 12.99 10.74 9.97
N PHE A 4 13.17 9.88 8.96
CA PHE A 4 12.13 9.05 8.35
C PHE A 4 11.39 8.19 9.41
N ALA A 5 12.13 7.76 10.44
CA ALA A 5 11.60 7.09 11.62
C ALA A 5 10.73 8.02 12.51
N ASP A 6 11.02 9.32 12.53
CA ASP A 6 10.24 10.33 13.27
C ASP A 6 8.96 10.73 12.54
N TYR A 7 8.93 10.65 11.21
CA TYR A 7 7.72 10.89 10.42
C TYR A 7 6.70 9.76 10.64
N ALA A 8 7.16 8.52 10.65
CA ALA A 8 6.33 7.36 10.99
C ALA A 8 5.91 7.33 12.47
N ARG A 9 6.72 7.91 13.39
CA ARG A 9 6.44 7.93 14.84
C ARG A 9 5.54 9.07 15.30
N LYS A 10 5.52 10.22 14.62
CA LYS A 10 4.75 11.39 15.07
C LYS A 10 3.25 11.21 15.02
N ASP A 11 2.73 10.38 14.12
CA ASP A 11 1.29 10.08 14.06
C ASP A 11 0.86 8.90 14.93
N PHE A 12 1.82 8.09 15.43
CA PHE A 12 1.53 6.90 16.24
C PHE A 12 1.34 7.17 17.73
N ASP A 13 1.88 8.29 18.26
CA ASP A 13 1.93 8.52 19.72
C ASP A 13 0.68 9.16 20.34
N LYS A 14 -0.39 9.43 19.57
CA LYS A 14 -1.58 10.09 20.14
C LYS A 14 -2.93 9.63 19.61
N LYS A 15 -3.27 8.36 19.59
CA LYS A 15 -4.66 7.85 19.72
C LYS A 15 -4.75 6.41 19.24
N ASN A 16 -4.65 5.50 20.14
CA ASN A 16 -5.47 4.31 20.26
C ASN A 16 -4.76 3.24 21.10
N VAL A 17 -4.68 3.51 22.38
CA VAL A 17 -4.59 2.45 23.38
C VAL A 17 -5.91 2.48 24.12
N VAL A 18 -6.87 1.70 23.65
CA VAL A 18 -7.94 1.17 24.49
C VAL A 18 -7.76 -0.34 24.46
N ALA A 19 -6.84 -0.79 25.29
CA ALA A 19 -6.82 -2.18 25.73
C ALA A 19 -7.70 -2.26 26.97
N SER A 20 -8.89 -2.83 26.82
CA SER A 20 -9.63 -3.34 27.98
C SER A 20 -8.89 -4.57 28.49
N ALA A 21 -8.24 -4.41 29.63
CA ALA A 21 -7.82 -5.54 30.44
C ALA A 21 -9.07 -6.26 30.97
N ASN A 22 -9.40 -7.40 30.41
CA ASN A 22 -10.14 -8.43 31.10
C ASN A 22 -9.50 -9.78 30.77
N ASN A 23 -8.98 -10.39 31.83
CA ASN A 23 -8.49 -11.75 31.84
C ASN A 23 -9.60 -12.72 31.47
N GLU A 24 -9.40 -13.41 30.35
CA GLU A 24 -9.86 -14.79 30.18
C GLU A 24 -9.00 -15.44 29.10
N GLU A 25 -8.36 -16.54 29.46
CA GLU A 25 -7.53 -17.36 28.57
C GLU A 25 -8.42 -17.90 27.45
N ALA A 26 -8.21 -17.42 26.23
CA ALA A 26 -8.79 -18.01 25.04
C ALA A 26 -7.65 -18.43 24.10
N ASP A 27 -7.28 -19.71 24.18
CA ASP A 27 -6.51 -20.39 23.14
C ASP A 27 -7.35 -20.44 21.87
N VAL A 28 -7.13 -19.52 20.93
CA VAL A 28 -7.74 -19.57 19.61
C VAL A 28 -6.91 -20.48 18.73
N GLN A 29 -7.21 -21.78 18.76
CA GLN A 29 -6.75 -22.73 17.73
C GLN A 29 -7.63 -22.55 16.49
N PHE A 30 -7.09 -21.98 15.43
CA PHE A 30 -7.76 -22.00 14.13
C PHE A 30 -7.60 -23.38 13.49
N ASN A 31 -8.70 -24.13 13.43
CA ASN A 31 -8.78 -25.36 12.68
C ASN A 31 -9.36 -25.06 11.29
N VAL A 32 -8.74 -25.56 10.22
CA VAL A 32 -9.09 -25.30 8.81
C VAL A 32 -10.48 -25.87 8.44
N GLU A 33 -11.13 -26.58 9.33
CA GLU A 33 -12.45 -27.19 9.10
C GLU A 33 -13.66 -26.28 9.41
N ASP A 34 -13.48 -25.13 10.08
CA ASP A 34 -14.58 -24.24 10.49
C ASP A 34 -15.09 -23.28 9.40
N ALA A 35 -14.56 -23.35 8.18
CA ALA A 35 -15.01 -22.53 7.05
C ALA A 35 -16.32 -22.98 6.39
N LYS A 36 -17.00 -24.00 6.92
CA LYS A 36 -18.21 -24.58 6.29
C LYS A 36 -19.53 -24.38 7.05
N ALA A 37 -19.56 -23.66 8.17
CA ALA A 37 -20.76 -23.55 8.99
C ALA A 37 -21.16 -22.09 9.23
N PHE A 38 -21.63 -21.39 8.22
CA PHE A 38 -22.53 -20.24 8.40
C PHE A 38 -23.50 -20.14 7.22
N SER A 39 -24.47 -21.04 7.23
CA SER A 39 -25.74 -20.89 6.51
C SER A 39 -26.82 -21.62 7.28
N ALA A 40 -27.57 -20.91 8.08
CA ALA A 40 -28.96 -21.33 8.47
C ALA A 40 -29.69 -20.15 9.10
N GLU A 41 -30.73 -19.81 8.43
CA GLU A 41 -31.99 -19.14 8.77
C GLU A 41 -32.27 -18.88 10.25
N GLU A 42 -32.73 -17.66 10.57
CA GLU A 42 -33.67 -17.45 11.67
C GLU A 42 -34.90 -16.63 11.25
N THR A 43 -36.01 -17.21 11.55
CA THR A 43 -37.36 -16.84 11.19
C THR A 43 -37.90 -15.68 12.03
N VAL A 44 -38.73 -14.89 11.38
CA VAL A 44 -39.51 -13.75 11.88
C VAL A 44 -40.48 -14.17 12.99
N ALA A 45 -40.60 -13.38 14.04
CA ALA A 45 -41.79 -13.30 14.89
C ALA A 45 -42.26 -11.85 15.05
N THR A 46 -43.39 -11.58 14.44
CA THR A 46 -44.17 -10.34 14.53
C THR A 46 -44.90 -10.28 15.87
N THR A 47 -44.81 -9.14 16.58
CA THR A 47 -45.88 -8.71 17.48
C THR A 47 -46.13 -7.21 17.37
N ALA A 48 -47.34 -6.85 17.11
CA ALA A 48 -47.87 -5.49 17.03
C ALA A 48 -48.16 -4.91 18.44
N GLY A 49 -48.00 -3.58 18.55
CA GLY A 49 -48.49 -2.89 19.74
C GLY A 49 -48.15 -1.38 19.80
N THR A 50 -49.08 -0.56 19.33
CA THR A 50 -49.56 0.75 19.79
C THR A 50 -48.64 1.96 19.94
N ASP A 51 -49.01 2.96 19.12
CA ASP A 51 -48.96 4.41 19.18
C ASP A 51 -48.51 5.09 20.49
N THR A 52 -47.51 5.98 20.37
CA THR A 52 -47.51 7.32 21.02
C THR A 52 -46.52 8.24 20.26
N SER A 53 -47.10 9.27 19.67
CA SER A 53 -46.40 10.33 18.92
C SER A 53 -45.60 11.24 19.86
N ALA A 54 -44.27 11.28 19.64
CA ALA A 54 -43.37 12.37 20.03
C ALA A 54 -42.76 13.01 18.77
N PRO A 55 -42.50 14.32 18.73
CA PRO A 55 -42.01 14.99 17.53
C PRO A 55 -40.62 14.47 17.14
N VAL A 56 -40.53 13.86 15.98
CA VAL A 56 -39.25 13.49 15.35
C VAL A 56 -38.57 14.79 14.94
N VAL A 57 -37.57 15.20 15.71
CA VAL A 57 -36.56 16.14 15.23
C VAL A 57 -35.75 15.42 14.17
N THR A 58 -36.13 15.60 12.91
CA THR A 58 -35.32 15.20 11.78
C THR A 58 -34.10 16.10 11.74
N THR A 59 -33.04 15.70 12.44
CA THR A 59 -31.69 16.16 12.07
C THR A 59 -31.42 15.59 10.68
N SER A 60 -31.41 16.46 9.68
CA SER A 60 -30.91 16.12 8.34
C SER A 60 -29.42 15.86 8.46
N SER A 61 -29.05 14.63 8.85
CA SER A 61 -27.68 14.16 8.66
C SER A 61 -27.50 14.00 7.15
N THR A 62 -26.68 14.81 6.53
CA THR A 62 -26.11 14.53 5.22
C THR A 62 -25.65 13.07 5.22
N PRO A 63 -26.05 12.27 4.23
CA PRO A 63 -25.62 10.89 4.18
C PRO A 63 -24.09 10.87 4.14
N VAL A 64 -23.45 10.21 5.10
CA VAL A 64 -21.99 10.03 5.11
C VAL A 64 -21.66 9.11 3.95
N THR A 65 -20.93 9.63 2.97
CA THR A 65 -20.42 8.83 1.87
C THR A 65 -19.41 7.84 2.42
N LEU A 66 -19.70 6.54 2.32
CA LEU A 66 -18.86 5.48 2.84
C LEU A 66 -17.97 4.92 1.74
N GLY A 67 -16.71 4.72 2.06
CA GLY A 67 -15.77 4.09 1.15
C GLY A 67 -14.42 3.91 1.84
N ARG A 68 -13.63 2.99 1.30
CA ARG A 68 -12.30 2.67 1.80
C ARG A 68 -11.29 2.62 0.66
N GLY A 69 -10.11 3.19 0.89
CA GLY A 69 -8.95 3.02 0.03
C GLY A 69 -7.93 2.10 0.71
N LEU A 70 -7.36 1.18 -0.06
CA LEU A 70 -6.31 0.28 0.39
C LEU A 70 -5.16 0.26 -0.62
N ASP A 71 -3.97 0.62 -0.19
CA ASP A 71 -2.74 0.38 -0.93
C ASP A 71 -2.13 -0.96 -0.49
N VAL A 72 -1.99 -1.87 -1.45
CA VAL A 72 -1.44 -3.22 -1.27
C VAL A 72 0.03 -3.22 -1.70
N GLY A 73 0.89 -2.65 -0.87
CA GLY A 73 2.30 -2.51 -1.21
C GLY A 73 3.18 -3.65 -0.68
N THR A 74 4.27 -3.95 -1.41
CA THR A 74 5.26 -4.97 -1.02
C THR A 74 5.92 -4.69 0.33
N ALA A 75 6.15 -3.43 0.66
CA ALA A 75 6.83 -3.02 1.90
C ALA A 75 5.85 -2.60 2.99
N ASN A 76 4.78 -1.93 2.62
CA ASN A 76 3.76 -1.42 3.54
C ASN A 76 2.37 -1.63 2.95
N LEU A 77 1.41 -1.84 3.83
CA LEU A 77 -0.03 -1.77 3.54
C LEU A 77 -0.55 -0.45 4.10
N VAL A 78 -1.36 0.28 3.33
CA VAL A 78 -1.91 1.57 3.76
C VAL A 78 -3.42 1.60 3.54
N SER A 79 -4.18 1.94 4.58
CA SER A 79 -5.62 2.12 4.50
C SER A 79 -6.00 3.58 4.70
N SER A 80 -6.96 4.06 3.92
CA SER A 80 -7.55 5.39 4.03
C SER A 80 -9.07 5.32 4.10
N PHE A 81 -9.68 6.19 4.90
CA PHE A 81 -11.14 6.30 5.02
C PHE A 81 -11.52 7.69 5.53
N GLN A 82 -12.76 8.10 5.27
CA GLN A 82 -13.31 9.32 5.86
C GLN A 82 -14.04 9.04 7.17
N ASP A 83 -13.82 9.90 8.16
CA ASP A 83 -14.65 9.94 9.37
C ASP A 83 -15.99 10.65 9.11
N ASN A 84 -16.83 10.71 10.15
CA ASN A 84 -18.14 11.36 10.06
C ASN A 84 -18.07 12.89 9.85
N SER A 85 -16.89 13.48 10.00
CA SER A 85 -16.62 14.91 9.79
C SER A 85 -16.03 15.20 8.41
N GLY A 86 -15.81 14.16 7.59
CA GLY A 86 -15.21 14.29 6.27
C GLY A 86 -13.67 14.32 6.29
N ASN A 87 -13.03 14.15 7.46
CA ASN A 87 -11.57 14.12 7.52
C ASN A 87 -11.05 12.75 7.04
N VAL A 88 -9.97 12.78 6.26
CA VAL A 88 -9.29 11.56 5.83
C VAL A 88 -8.41 11.04 6.95
N ASN A 89 -8.64 9.80 7.33
CA ASN A 89 -7.86 9.06 8.30
C ASN A 89 -7.01 8.02 7.56
N LEU A 90 -5.77 7.88 7.98
CA LEU A 90 -4.77 7.02 7.37
C LEU A 90 -4.25 6.03 8.41
N LYS A 91 -4.11 4.77 8.01
CA LYS A 91 -3.44 3.73 8.78
C LYS A 91 -2.40 3.07 7.90
N ILE A 92 -1.21 2.87 8.42
CA ILE A 92 -0.12 2.19 7.74
C ILE A 92 0.44 1.10 8.64
N GLN A 93 0.85 -0.01 8.05
CA GLN A 93 1.65 -1.02 8.73
C GLN A 93 2.61 -1.69 7.75
N ARG A 94 3.70 -2.23 8.27
CA ARG A 94 4.65 -2.99 7.46
C ARG A 94 4.03 -4.30 6.97
N ASN A 95 4.22 -4.57 5.67
CA ASN A 95 3.87 -5.86 5.08
C ASN A 95 5.00 -6.86 5.35
N ALA A 96 5.09 -7.31 6.60
CA ALA A 96 6.18 -8.16 7.09
C ALA A 96 5.70 -9.03 8.25
N PHE A 97 6.41 -10.14 8.46
CA PHE A 97 6.20 -11.04 9.59
C PHE A 97 7.49 -11.72 10.03
N ILE A 98 7.47 -12.26 11.24
CA ILE A 98 8.44 -13.23 11.73
C ILE A 98 7.74 -14.45 12.30
N ASP A 99 8.36 -15.61 12.20
CA ASP A 99 7.97 -16.82 12.89
C ASP A 99 9.03 -17.15 13.96
N ILE A 100 8.58 -17.36 15.18
CA ILE A 100 9.42 -17.64 16.33
C ILE A 100 8.98 -18.91 17.03
N ASP A 101 9.86 -19.49 17.84
CA ASP A 101 9.58 -20.75 18.51
C ASP A 101 8.48 -20.58 19.56
N CYS A 102 7.52 -21.53 19.57
CA CYS A 102 6.39 -21.51 20.49
C CYS A 102 6.79 -22.15 21.81
N ASP A 103 7.38 -21.36 22.69
CA ASP A 103 7.73 -21.76 24.05
C ASP A 103 7.19 -20.79 25.10
N ASP A 104 7.21 -21.19 26.37
CA ASP A 104 6.66 -20.40 27.47
C ASP A 104 7.39 -19.07 27.67
N TYR A 105 8.69 -19.03 27.41
CA TYR A 105 9.48 -17.80 27.53
C TYR A 105 9.04 -16.78 26.47
N THR A 106 8.96 -17.21 25.22
CA THR A 106 8.52 -16.39 24.10
C THR A 106 7.09 -15.89 24.31
N ARG A 107 6.17 -16.79 24.72
CA ARG A 107 4.79 -16.46 25.05
C ARG A 107 4.69 -15.37 26.12
N ASN A 108 5.38 -15.56 27.24
CA ASN A 108 5.40 -14.61 28.34
C ASN A 108 5.99 -13.24 27.91
N MET A 109 7.02 -13.26 27.08
CA MET A 109 7.64 -12.04 26.57
C MET A 109 6.68 -11.26 25.65
N LEU A 110 6.07 -11.91 24.67
CA LEU A 110 5.10 -11.26 23.76
C LEU A 110 3.90 -10.70 24.55
N THR A 111 3.40 -11.46 25.54
CA THR A 111 2.31 -11.01 26.42
C THR A 111 2.69 -9.75 27.19
N ARG A 112 3.90 -9.71 27.78
CA ARG A 112 4.40 -8.53 28.52
C ARG A 112 4.59 -7.31 27.63
N LEU A 113 4.96 -7.51 26.36
CA LEU A 113 5.12 -6.44 25.38
C LEU A 113 3.78 -6.01 24.76
N GLY A 114 2.69 -6.72 25.06
CA GLY A 114 1.39 -6.45 24.45
C GLY A 114 1.33 -6.77 22.96
N VAL A 115 2.25 -7.61 22.46
CA VAL A 115 2.34 -7.96 21.06
C VAL A 115 1.39 -9.11 20.75
N GLN A 116 0.51 -8.90 19.78
CA GLN A 116 -0.39 -9.94 19.27
C GLN A 116 0.36 -10.93 18.38
N TYR A 117 0.02 -12.19 18.52
CA TYR A 117 0.57 -13.26 17.70
C TYR A 117 -0.50 -14.33 17.43
N VAL A 118 -0.27 -15.15 16.43
CA VAL A 118 -1.03 -16.38 16.19
C VAL A 118 -0.10 -17.57 16.18
N VAL A 119 -0.62 -18.75 16.48
CA VAL A 119 0.16 -19.99 16.38
C VAL A 119 -0.22 -20.70 15.08
N VAL A 120 0.75 -20.82 14.17
CA VAL A 120 0.62 -21.51 12.89
C VAL A 120 1.65 -22.62 12.83
N ASN A 121 1.23 -23.85 12.59
CA ASN A 121 2.13 -25.01 12.48
C ASN A 121 3.12 -25.16 13.65
N GLY A 122 2.67 -24.85 14.90
CA GLY A 122 3.50 -24.94 16.10
C GLY A 122 4.54 -23.82 16.27
N ARG A 123 4.45 -22.75 15.49
CA ARG A 123 5.28 -21.54 15.62
C ARG A 123 4.40 -20.33 15.91
N MET A 124 4.91 -19.40 16.68
CA MET A 124 4.27 -18.09 16.87
C MET A 124 4.61 -17.18 15.72
N VAL A 125 3.60 -16.64 15.06
CA VAL A 125 3.73 -15.68 13.97
C VAL A 125 3.30 -14.31 14.45
N VAL A 126 4.21 -13.34 14.33
CA VAL A 126 3.99 -11.93 14.61
C VAL A 126 4.03 -11.17 13.29
N VAL A 127 3.08 -10.26 13.07
CA VAL A 127 2.93 -9.52 11.80
C VAL A 127 3.06 -8.01 12.01
N GLY A 128 3.36 -7.29 10.93
CA GLY A 128 3.41 -5.83 10.91
C GLY A 128 4.65 -5.23 11.58
N ASP A 129 4.50 -4.03 12.14
CA ASP A 129 5.60 -3.31 12.77
C ASP A 129 6.23 -4.06 13.95
N PRO A 130 5.48 -4.74 14.84
CA PRO A 130 6.07 -5.55 15.89
C PRO A 130 7.00 -6.66 15.38
N ALA A 131 6.72 -7.24 14.22
CA ALA A 131 7.59 -8.25 13.62
C ALA A 131 8.98 -7.67 13.30
N PHE A 132 9.02 -6.45 12.79
CA PHE A 132 10.26 -5.77 12.46
C PHE A 132 11.08 -5.42 13.71
N GLU A 133 10.42 -4.96 14.78
CA GLU A 133 11.06 -4.63 16.04
C GLU A 133 11.64 -5.88 16.73
N LEU A 134 10.88 -6.97 16.73
CA LEU A 134 11.26 -8.22 17.39
C LEU A 134 12.31 -9.01 16.60
N ALA A 135 12.45 -8.78 15.28
CA ALA A 135 13.42 -9.47 14.44
C ALA A 135 14.86 -9.38 15.02
N ASN A 136 15.24 -8.19 15.50
CA ASN A 136 16.54 -7.97 16.11
C ASN A 136 16.67 -8.68 17.46
N ILE A 137 15.61 -8.73 18.27
CA ILE A 137 15.62 -9.37 19.61
C ILE A 137 15.81 -10.87 19.46
N PHE A 138 15.15 -11.48 18.50
CA PHE A 138 15.23 -12.92 18.24
C PHE A 138 16.35 -13.32 17.28
N ASN A 139 17.15 -12.36 16.81
CA ASN A 139 18.18 -12.58 15.77
C ASN A 139 17.61 -13.34 14.54
N ARG A 140 16.46 -12.90 14.10
CA ARG A 140 15.74 -13.43 12.95
C ARG A 140 15.65 -12.37 11.85
N ASN A 141 15.49 -12.80 10.62
CA ASN A 141 15.16 -11.90 9.52
C ASN A 141 13.64 -11.81 9.38
N THR A 142 13.13 -10.61 9.17
CA THR A 142 11.74 -10.43 8.73
C THR A 142 11.54 -11.06 7.36
N ARG A 143 10.38 -11.67 7.17
CA ARG A 143 9.90 -12.19 5.90
C ARG A 143 8.76 -11.31 5.40
N ARG A 144 8.52 -11.32 4.11
CA ARG A 144 7.42 -10.58 3.49
C ARG A 144 6.53 -11.56 2.74
N PRO A 145 5.19 -11.48 2.89
CA PRO A 145 4.27 -12.29 2.11
C PRO A 145 4.21 -11.85 0.63
N MET A 146 4.75 -10.66 0.33
CA MET A 146 4.86 -10.13 -1.03
C MET A 146 6.32 -9.94 -1.46
N LYS A 147 6.56 -10.12 -2.77
CA LYS A 147 7.83 -9.93 -3.42
C LYS A 147 7.60 -9.32 -4.81
N GLU A 148 8.40 -8.32 -5.16
CA GLU A 148 8.34 -7.69 -6.49
C GLU A 148 6.91 -7.24 -6.88
N GLY A 149 6.18 -6.63 -5.95
CA GLY A 149 4.82 -6.12 -6.17
C GLY A 149 3.72 -7.17 -6.13
N MET A 150 4.02 -8.45 -5.93
CA MET A 150 3.08 -9.56 -6.01
C MET A 150 3.13 -10.43 -4.77
N ILE A 151 2.08 -11.23 -4.56
CA ILE A 151 2.11 -12.32 -3.57
C ILE A 151 3.30 -13.22 -3.89
N SER A 152 4.13 -13.49 -2.89
CA SER A 152 5.35 -14.27 -3.06
C SER A 152 5.03 -15.75 -3.29
N PRO A 153 5.46 -16.34 -4.39
CA PRO A 153 5.31 -17.79 -4.60
C PRO A 153 6.25 -18.59 -3.70
N ASP A 154 7.31 -17.95 -3.18
CA ASP A 154 8.30 -18.59 -2.32
C ASP A 154 7.84 -18.68 -0.86
N GLU A 155 6.72 -18.01 -0.52
CA GLU A 155 6.19 -17.91 0.83
C GLU A 155 4.91 -18.75 0.97
N ALA A 156 5.05 -19.95 1.55
CA ALA A 156 3.93 -20.87 1.68
C ALA A 156 2.75 -20.33 2.51
N ASP A 157 3.06 -19.49 3.49
CA ASP A 157 2.08 -18.90 4.41
C ASP A 157 1.64 -17.47 4.00
N ALA A 158 1.96 -17.04 2.76
CA ALA A 158 1.66 -15.67 2.30
C ALA A 158 0.19 -15.30 2.48
N LEU A 159 -0.74 -16.16 2.08
CA LEU A 159 -2.18 -15.86 2.10
C LEU A 159 -2.76 -15.71 3.51
N PRO A 160 -2.54 -16.65 4.45
CA PRO A 160 -3.00 -16.46 5.83
C PRO A 160 -2.35 -15.26 6.51
N ILE A 161 -1.10 -14.94 6.19
CA ILE A 161 -0.41 -13.76 6.74
C ILE A 161 -0.99 -12.46 6.19
N GLU A 162 -1.23 -12.37 4.88
CA GLU A 162 -1.90 -11.20 4.28
C GLU A 162 -3.30 -10.99 4.87
N LYS A 163 -4.06 -12.08 5.08
CA LYS A 163 -5.37 -11.98 5.75
C LYS A 163 -5.23 -11.36 7.13
N MET A 164 -4.29 -11.82 7.95
CA MET A 164 -4.06 -11.28 9.29
C MET A 164 -3.63 -9.80 9.26
N LEU A 165 -2.74 -9.44 8.32
CA LEU A 165 -2.32 -8.06 8.14
C LEU A 165 -3.50 -7.17 7.76
N LEU A 166 -4.38 -7.61 6.86
CA LEU A 166 -5.58 -6.88 6.50
C LEU A 166 -6.57 -6.77 7.66
N GLU A 167 -6.76 -7.83 8.46
CA GLU A 167 -7.63 -7.80 9.65
C GLU A 167 -7.14 -6.82 10.73
N THR A 168 -5.82 -6.63 10.87
CA THR A 168 -5.26 -5.65 11.80
C THR A 168 -5.31 -4.22 11.26
N LEU A 169 -5.19 -4.05 9.94
CA LEU A 169 -5.17 -2.75 9.29
C LEU A 169 -6.58 -2.18 9.06
N LEU A 170 -7.48 -3.03 8.57
CA LEU A 170 -8.83 -2.65 8.19
C LEU A 170 -9.79 -2.83 9.37
N GLU A 171 -10.62 -1.84 9.60
CA GLU A 171 -11.79 -1.98 10.48
C GLU A 171 -12.87 -2.81 9.77
N LYS A 172 -13.86 -3.30 10.54
CA LYS A 172 -15.03 -3.89 9.92
C LYS A 172 -15.76 -2.83 9.10
N PRO A 173 -16.34 -3.22 7.95
CA PRO A 173 -17.13 -2.29 7.15
C PRO A 173 -18.26 -1.68 7.98
N LYS A 174 -18.51 -0.38 7.83
CA LYS A 174 -19.56 0.33 8.56
C LYS A 174 -20.96 -0.12 8.14
N GLN A 175 -21.08 -0.63 6.93
CA GLN A 175 -22.29 -1.27 6.40
C GLN A 175 -21.92 -2.45 5.49
N PRO A 176 -22.76 -3.47 5.36
CA PRO A 176 -22.53 -4.57 4.44
C PRO A 176 -22.35 -4.05 3.01
N GLY A 177 -21.29 -4.49 2.32
CA GLY A 177 -20.98 -4.06 0.96
C GLY A 177 -20.36 -2.66 0.85
N GLU A 178 -19.77 -2.13 1.93
CA GLU A 178 -18.97 -0.91 1.85
C GLU A 178 -17.87 -1.11 0.77
N ILE A 179 -17.82 -0.18 -0.19
CA ILE A 179 -16.87 -0.27 -1.29
C ILE A 179 -15.45 -0.06 -0.77
N CYS A 180 -14.56 -0.99 -1.10
CA CYS A 180 -13.13 -0.88 -0.86
C CYS A 180 -12.38 -0.94 -2.18
N TYR A 181 -11.87 0.20 -2.64
CA TYR A 181 -10.89 0.19 -3.72
C TYR A 181 -9.53 -0.21 -3.19
N TYR A 182 -8.90 -1.17 -3.84
CA TYR A 182 -7.57 -1.65 -3.48
C TYR A 182 -6.61 -1.56 -4.66
N SER A 183 -5.38 -1.21 -4.38
CA SER A 183 -4.35 -1.06 -5.41
C SER A 183 -3.93 -2.43 -5.96
N VAL A 184 -3.69 -2.46 -7.26
CA VAL A 184 -3.11 -3.60 -7.97
C VAL A 184 -2.02 -3.09 -8.92
N PRO A 185 -0.96 -3.87 -9.19
CA PRO A 185 -0.02 -3.49 -10.22
C PRO A 185 -0.67 -3.55 -11.61
N ALA A 186 -0.21 -2.71 -12.51
CA ALA A 186 -0.43 -2.90 -13.94
C ALA A 186 0.41 -4.09 -14.45
N GLU A 187 0.13 -4.58 -15.67
CA GLU A 187 0.93 -5.63 -16.29
C GLU A 187 2.40 -5.22 -16.40
N PRO A 188 3.34 -6.02 -15.87
CA PRO A 188 4.77 -5.74 -15.98
C PRO A 188 5.25 -5.93 -17.42
N ILE A 189 6.15 -5.04 -17.84
CA ILE A 189 6.68 -5.07 -19.22
C ILE A 189 7.97 -5.88 -19.36
N ASP A 190 8.57 -6.24 -18.25
CA ASP A 190 9.90 -6.85 -18.16
C ASP A 190 9.92 -8.15 -17.33
N ALA A 191 8.75 -8.66 -16.97
CA ALA A 191 8.58 -9.94 -16.28
C ALA A 191 7.24 -10.59 -16.63
N ASP A 192 7.21 -11.91 -16.62
CA ASP A 192 5.97 -12.69 -16.74
C ASP A 192 5.42 -12.97 -15.35
N MET A 193 4.39 -12.22 -14.94
CA MET A 193 3.79 -12.28 -13.60
C MET A 193 2.27 -12.38 -13.70
N ASN A 194 1.67 -13.17 -12.81
CA ASN A 194 0.23 -13.38 -12.80
C ASN A 194 -0.51 -12.30 -11.97
N VAL A 195 -0.68 -11.11 -12.55
CA VAL A 195 -1.41 -9.99 -11.93
C VAL A 195 -2.87 -10.36 -11.62
N VAL A 196 -3.50 -11.17 -12.49
CA VAL A 196 -4.90 -11.61 -12.30
C VAL A 196 -5.05 -12.46 -11.04
N TYR A 197 -4.09 -13.35 -10.78
CA TYR A 197 -4.09 -14.14 -9.55
C TYR A 197 -3.95 -13.24 -8.31
N HIS A 198 -3.00 -12.32 -8.31
CA HIS A 198 -2.79 -11.37 -7.22
C HIS A 198 -4.06 -10.54 -6.93
N GLN A 199 -4.65 -9.96 -7.97
CA GLN A 199 -5.91 -9.22 -7.88
C GLN A 199 -7.04 -10.09 -7.31
N GLY A 200 -7.20 -11.32 -7.81
CA GLY A 200 -8.24 -12.24 -7.36
C GLY A 200 -8.09 -12.62 -5.88
N VAL A 201 -6.88 -12.82 -5.40
CA VAL A 201 -6.60 -13.14 -3.99
C VAL A 201 -7.02 -11.98 -3.09
N PHE A 202 -6.53 -10.75 -3.34
CA PHE A 202 -6.89 -9.61 -2.49
C PHE A 202 -8.38 -9.28 -2.56
N GLY A 203 -9.00 -9.38 -3.74
CA GLY A 203 -10.45 -9.28 -3.87
C GLY A 203 -11.19 -10.30 -3.03
N GLY A 204 -10.73 -11.55 -3.01
CA GLY A 204 -11.30 -12.63 -2.19
C GLY A 204 -11.14 -12.37 -0.68
N LEU A 205 -9.96 -11.92 -0.24
CA LEU A 205 -9.69 -11.57 1.16
C LEU A 205 -10.60 -10.43 1.63
N LEU A 206 -10.70 -9.34 0.87
CA LEU A 206 -11.54 -8.18 1.20
C LEU A 206 -13.02 -8.53 1.22
N LYS A 207 -13.48 -9.37 0.29
CA LYS A 207 -14.85 -9.88 0.30
C LYS A 207 -15.12 -10.72 1.54
N GLY A 208 -14.16 -11.55 1.95
CA GLY A 208 -14.24 -12.32 3.20
C GLY A 208 -14.31 -11.45 4.45
N LEU A 209 -13.78 -10.21 4.41
CA LEU A 209 -13.89 -9.21 5.47
C LEU A 209 -15.20 -8.40 5.42
N GLY A 210 -16.06 -8.64 4.41
CA GLY A 210 -17.38 -8.01 4.27
C GLY A 210 -17.41 -6.75 3.40
N TYR A 211 -16.31 -6.43 2.72
CA TYR A 211 -16.25 -5.32 1.76
C TYR A 211 -16.72 -5.73 0.37
N GLU A 212 -17.12 -4.74 -0.45
CA GLU A 212 -17.25 -4.88 -1.90
C GLU A 212 -15.93 -4.42 -2.55
N PRO A 213 -15.05 -5.36 -2.95
CA PRO A 213 -13.71 -5.02 -3.41
C PRO A 213 -13.72 -4.58 -4.88
N LYS A 214 -13.01 -3.48 -5.17
CA LYS A 214 -12.78 -2.99 -6.54
C LYS A 214 -11.29 -2.74 -6.78
N PRO A 215 -10.67 -3.34 -7.80
CA PRO A 215 -9.26 -3.11 -8.09
C PRO A 215 -9.04 -1.77 -8.79
N LEU A 216 -7.93 -1.11 -8.47
CA LEU A 216 -7.45 0.10 -9.13
C LEU A 216 -5.94 0.00 -9.36
N VAL A 217 -5.48 0.28 -10.57
CA VAL A 217 -4.04 0.28 -10.87
C VAL A 217 -3.34 1.39 -10.07
N GLU A 218 -2.21 1.07 -9.43
CA GLU A 218 -1.49 1.99 -8.55
C GLU A 218 -1.20 3.35 -9.19
N GLY A 219 -0.66 3.38 -10.43
CA GLY A 219 -0.39 4.64 -11.13
C GLY A 219 -1.66 5.47 -11.39
N HIS A 220 -2.82 4.81 -11.59
CA HIS A 220 -4.10 5.50 -11.74
C HIS A 220 -4.62 6.04 -10.41
N ALA A 221 -4.36 5.32 -9.31
CA ALA A 221 -4.66 5.84 -7.97
C ALA A 221 -3.87 7.13 -7.68
N VAL A 222 -2.59 7.22 -8.10
CA VAL A 222 -1.82 8.47 -8.00
C VAL A 222 -2.47 9.60 -8.79
N VAL A 223 -3.01 9.34 -9.98
CA VAL A 223 -3.77 10.35 -10.75
C VAL A 223 -4.99 10.84 -9.96
N PHE A 224 -5.75 9.94 -9.35
CA PHE A 224 -6.93 10.33 -8.56
C PHE A 224 -6.61 11.13 -7.31
N SER A 225 -5.49 10.85 -6.65
CA SER A 225 -5.11 11.61 -5.44
C SER A 225 -4.53 12.99 -5.75
N GLU A 226 -3.83 13.14 -6.90
CA GLU A 226 -2.93 14.27 -7.11
C GLU A 226 -3.29 15.21 -8.26
N LEU A 227 -4.12 14.76 -9.20
CA LEU A 227 -4.38 15.50 -10.44
C LEU A 227 -5.85 15.95 -10.60
N ALA A 228 -6.55 16.15 -9.50
CA ALA A 228 -7.93 16.64 -9.52
C ALA A 228 -8.04 18.04 -10.15
N GLU A 229 -7.09 18.93 -9.87
CA GLU A 229 -7.02 20.28 -10.45
C GLU A 229 -6.69 20.28 -11.95
N ASP A 230 -6.07 19.19 -12.44
CA ASP A 230 -5.74 18.95 -13.85
C ASP A 230 -6.83 18.12 -14.58
N ASP A 231 -8.05 18.10 -14.06
CA ASP A 231 -9.16 17.29 -14.59
C ASP A 231 -8.75 15.80 -14.77
N PHE A 232 -7.98 15.28 -13.80
CA PHE A 232 -7.40 13.93 -13.79
C PHE A 232 -6.63 13.58 -15.08
N THR A 233 -5.95 14.60 -15.66
CA THR A 233 -5.15 14.48 -16.87
C THR A 233 -3.68 14.64 -16.54
N GLY A 234 -2.87 13.63 -16.85
CA GLY A 234 -1.43 13.63 -16.56
C GLY A 234 -0.85 12.23 -16.41
N ILE A 235 0.34 12.15 -15.82
CA ILE A 235 1.04 10.90 -15.57
C ILE A 235 1.21 10.70 -14.07
N GLY A 236 0.61 9.63 -13.55
CA GLY A 236 0.84 9.13 -12.19
C GLY A 236 1.85 7.99 -12.19
N ILE A 237 2.84 8.06 -11.30
CA ILE A 237 3.87 7.03 -11.12
C ILE A 237 3.91 6.62 -9.65
N SER A 238 3.53 5.38 -9.33
CA SER A 238 3.79 4.78 -8.02
C SER A 238 5.17 4.16 -8.02
N CYS A 239 6.07 4.74 -7.24
CA CYS A 239 7.46 4.30 -7.04
C CYS A 239 7.54 3.40 -5.81
N GLY A 240 7.09 2.15 -5.94
CA GLY A 240 7.03 1.18 -4.86
C GLY A 240 8.35 0.48 -4.54
N GLY A 241 8.36 -0.31 -3.47
CA GLY A 241 9.50 -1.18 -3.14
C GLY A 241 9.66 -2.30 -4.17
N GLY A 242 8.57 -2.95 -4.56
CA GLY A 242 8.59 -4.06 -5.50
C GLY A 242 8.61 -3.63 -6.96
N MET A 243 7.78 -2.64 -7.32
CA MET A 243 7.52 -2.21 -8.70
C MET A 243 7.43 -0.70 -8.82
N PHE A 244 7.66 -0.18 -10.04
CA PHE A 244 7.16 1.12 -10.47
C PHE A 244 5.94 0.91 -11.35
N ASN A 245 4.83 1.56 -11.01
CA ASN A 245 3.57 1.51 -11.75
C ASN A 245 3.29 2.86 -12.39
N VAL A 246 3.03 2.87 -13.69
CA VAL A 246 2.81 4.07 -14.48
C VAL A 246 1.38 4.07 -15.04
N CYS A 247 0.72 5.22 -14.96
CA CYS A 247 -0.53 5.48 -15.65
C CYS A 247 -0.47 6.83 -16.34
N VAL A 248 -0.75 6.84 -17.66
CA VAL A 248 -1.04 8.06 -18.42
C VAL A 248 -2.56 8.17 -18.51
N SER A 249 -3.11 9.22 -17.94
CA SER A 249 -4.55 9.45 -17.88
C SER A 249 -4.97 10.70 -18.66
N TYR A 250 -6.12 10.63 -19.29
CA TYR A 250 -6.80 11.76 -19.91
C TYR A 250 -8.24 11.83 -19.40
N LYS A 251 -8.58 12.88 -18.64
CA LYS A 251 -9.90 13.07 -18.03
C LYS A 251 -10.39 11.84 -17.28
N SER A 252 -9.59 11.39 -16.31
CA SER A 252 -9.80 10.19 -15.48
C SER A 252 -9.78 8.84 -16.22
N ILE A 253 -9.63 8.82 -17.55
CA ILE A 253 -9.58 7.57 -18.32
C ILE A 253 -8.12 7.17 -18.54
N PRO A 254 -7.71 5.98 -18.13
CA PRO A 254 -6.35 5.49 -18.36
C PRO A 254 -6.13 5.21 -19.86
N ALA A 255 -5.24 5.97 -20.50
CA ALA A 255 -4.85 5.79 -21.90
C ALA A 255 -3.71 4.78 -22.05
N LEU A 256 -2.85 4.69 -21.04
CA LEU A 256 -1.74 3.75 -20.95
C LEU A 256 -1.49 3.40 -19.50
N SER A 257 -1.37 2.10 -19.20
CA SER A 257 -0.91 1.63 -17.89
C SER A 257 0.05 0.47 -18.07
N PHE A 258 1.14 0.48 -17.32
CA PHE A 258 2.10 -0.62 -17.22
C PHE A 258 2.90 -0.55 -15.93
N SER A 259 3.54 -1.64 -15.57
CA SER A 259 4.52 -1.65 -14.49
C SER A 259 5.89 -2.15 -14.95
N THR A 260 6.89 -1.97 -14.10
CA THR A 260 8.19 -2.60 -14.23
C THR A 260 8.46 -3.46 -13.01
N SER A 261 9.06 -4.62 -13.16
CA SER A 261 9.47 -5.49 -12.04
C SER A 261 10.65 -4.93 -11.23
N ARG A 262 10.97 -3.65 -11.45
CA ARG A 262 12.05 -2.93 -10.80
C ARG A 262 11.46 -1.86 -9.90
N GLY A 263 11.80 -1.92 -8.61
CA GLY A 263 11.44 -0.95 -7.60
C GLY A 263 12.58 -0.71 -6.62
N GLY A 264 12.28 -0.26 -5.43
CA GLY A 264 13.26 -0.02 -4.38
C GLY A 264 14.09 -1.24 -4.01
N ASP A 265 13.48 -2.42 -3.99
CA ASP A 265 14.15 -3.69 -3.70
C ASP A 265 15.14 -4.09 -4.82
N TRP A 266 14.87 -3.72 -6.07
CA TRP A 266 15.82 -3.89 -7.18
C TRP A 266 17.07 -3.02 -6.98
N ILE A 267 16.89 -1.77 -6.55
CA ILE A 267 18.00 -0.88 -6.18
C ILE A 267 18.83 -1.52 -5.07
N ASP A 268 18.17 -1.99 -3.99
CA ASP A 268 18.84 -2.61 -2.83
C ASP A 268 19.69 -3.82 -3.23
N ARG A 269 19.15 -4.73 -4.05
CA ARG A 269 19.88 -5.90 -4.53
C ARG A 269 21.12 -5.53 -5.35
N ASN A 270 21.00 -4.55 -6.22
CA ASN A 270 22.11 -4.13 -7.09
C ASN A 270 23.20 -3.37 -6.31
N VAL A 271 22.80 -2.45 -5.45
CA VAL A 271 23.72 -1.74 -4.53
C VAL A 271 24.45 -2.75 -3.64
N ALA A 272 23.73 -3.69 -3.04
CA ALA A 272 24.31 -4.74 -2.21
C ALA A 272 25.34 -5.57 -2.97
N SER A 273 25.06 -5.94 -4.22
CA SER A 273 25.98 -6.69 -5.08
C SER A 273 27.29 -5.93 -5.34
N VAL A 274 27.19 -4.63 -5.66
CA VAL A 274 28.37 -3.78 -5.94
C VAL A 274 29.20 -3.52 -4.69
N LEU A 275 28.55 -3.35 -3.54
CA LEU A 275 29.21 -3.04 -2.27
C LEU A 275 29.68 -4.30 -1.52
N GLY A 276 29.24 -5.50 -1.92
CA GLY A 276 29.54 -6.74 -1.23
C GLY A 276 28.87 -6.81 0.16
N CYS A 277 27.64 -6.29 0.28
CA CYS A 277 26.88 -6.29 1.53
C CYS A 277 25.51 -6.97 1.35
N SER A 278 24.68 -7.01 2.42
CA SER A 278 23.32 -7.51 2.33
C SER A 278 22.36 -6.47 1.73
N ALA A 279 21.26 -6.91 1.11
CA ALA A 279 20.20 -6.03 0.62
C ALA A 279 19.57 -5.20 1.75
N SER A 280 19.44 -5.76 2.95
CA SER A 280 18.95 -5.03 4.14
C SER A 280 19.88 -3.88 4.54
N ARG A 281 21.21 -4.06 4.41
CA ARG A 281 22.16 -2.97 4.64
C ARG A 281 22.02 -1.88 3.56
N ALA A 282 21.88 -2.25 2.30
CA ALA A 282 21.67 -1.29 1.20
C ALA A 282 20.34 -0.51 1.39
N CYS A 283 19.26 -1.19 1.81
CA CYS A 283 18.01 -0.54 2.20
C CYS A 283 18.22 0.48 3.32
N GLY A 284 18.92 0.08 4.38
CA GLY A 284 19.24 0.99 5.48
C GLY A 284 20.14 2.19 5.09
N LEU A 285 20.92 2.09 4.02
CA LEU A 285 21.66 3.23 3.48
C LEU A 285 20.70 4.25 2.84
N LYS A 286 19.73 3.81 2.05
CA LYS A 286 18.71 4.68 1.45
C LYS A 286 17.89 5.45 2.51
N GLU A 287 17.56 4.78 3.60
CA GLU A 287 16.74 5.33 4.70
C GLU A 287 17.52 6.31 5.60
N LYS A 288 18.84 6.44 5.45
CA LYS A 288 19.68 7.35 6.26
C LYS A 288 19.68 8.81 5.78
N GLY A 289 18.91 9.15 4.77
CA GLY A 289 18.80 10.53 4.30
C GLY A 289 19.87 10.92 3.26
N ILE A 290 20.19 10.02 2.34
CA ILE A 290 21.03 10.30 1.17
C ILE A 290 20.38 11.38 0.30
N ASP A 291 21.22 12.29 -0.24
CA ASP A 291 20.85 13.21 -1.30
C ASP A 291 21.46 12.75 -2.63
N LEU A 292 20.62 12.31 -3.55
CA LEU A 292 21.04 11.82 -4.87
C LEU A 292 21.73 12.89 -5.74
N THR A 293 21.55 14.18 -5.42
CA THR A 293 22.21 15.28 -6.15
C THR A 293 23.61 15.55 -5.66
N ASN A 294 23.96 15.07 -4.46
CA ASN A 294 25.26 15.29 -3.85
C ASN A 294 25.74 14.06 -3.03
N PRO A 295 25.89 12.88 -3.69
CA PRO A 295 26.28 11.65 -3.00
C PRO A 295 27.66 11.76 -2.37
N GLN A 296 27.80 11.28 -1.13
CA GLN A 296 29.05 11.32 -0.37
C GLN A 296 29.68 9.93 -0.30
N GLY A 297 30.71 9.73 -1.14
CA GLY A 297 31.49 8.50 -1.16
C GLY A 297 30.79 7.32 -1.85
N ARG A 298 31.52 6.21 -1.92
CA ARG A 298 31.18 5.04 -2.77
C ARG A 298 29.83 4.42 -2.48
N GLU A 299 29.37 4.44 -1.22
CA GLU A 299 28.08 3.82 -0.85
C GLU A 299 26.91 4.64 -1.43
N GLU A 300 26.92 5.96 -1.26
CA GLU A 300 25.88 6.85 -1.77
C GLU A 300 25.93 7.00 -3.30
N GLU A 301 27.13 7.02 -3.89
CA GLU A 301 27.30 7.00 -5.35
C GLU A 301 26.69 5.73 -5.96
N ALA A 302 26.85 4.57 -5.32
CA ALA A 302 26.22 3.34 -5.79
C ALA A 302 24.69 3.44 -5.75
N VAL A 303 24.12 4.03 -4.70
CA VAL A 303 22.68 4.26 -4.59
C VAL A 303 22.21 5.22 -5.70
N GLU A 304 22.87 6.36 -5.89
CA GLU A 304 22.55 7.34 -6.92
C GLU A 304 22.54 6.72 -8.32
N ILE A 305 23.56 5.94 -8.69
CA ILE A 305 23.67 5.29 -9.99
C ILE A 305 22.45 4.38 -10.25
N TYR A 306 22.01 3.59 -9.28
CA TYR A 306 20.88 2.68 -9.47
C TYR A 306 19.54 3.40 -9.47
N TYR A 307 19.37 4.47 -8.72
CA TYR A 307 18.19 5.34 -8.83
C TYR A 307 18.10 5.97 -10.22
N ARG A 308 19.19 6.55 -10.70
CA ARG A 308 19.28 7.15 -12.05
C ARG A 308 18.97 6.12 -13.14
N ASN A 309 19.51 4.91 -13.02
CA ASN A 309 19.23 3.83 -13.95
C ASN A 309 17.74 3.44 -13.96
N LEU A 310 17.11 3.33 -12.80
CA LEU A 310 15.69 2.98 -12.71
C LEU A 310 14.78 4.08 -13.26
N ILE A 311 15.06 5.34 -12.93
CA ILE A 311 14.34 6.51 -13.46
C ILE A 311 14.47 6.57 -14.97
N SER A 312 15.70 6.48 -15.51
CA SER A 312 15.96 6.49 -16.95
C SER A 312 15.26 5.34 -17.67
N TYR A 313 15.27 4.14 -17.06
CA TYR A 313 14.56 2.97 -17.58
C TYR A 313 13.04 3.23 -17.66
N THR A 314 12.44 3.75 -16.59
CA THR A 314 11.01 4.05 -16.53
C THR A 314 10.61 5.08 -17.57
N LEU A 315 11.34 6.19 -17.67
CA LEU A 315 11.09 7.27 -18.64
C LEU A 315 11.18 6.80 -20.09
N LYS A 316 12.18 5.96 -20.42
CA LYS A 316 12.31 5.38 -21.76
C LYS A 316 11.13 4.50 -22.13
N ASN A 317 10.68 3.69 -21.19
CA ASN A 317 9.51 2.83 -21.41
C ASN A 317 8.21 3.62 -21.56
N ILE A 318 8.04 4.73 -20.81
CA ILE A 318 6.89 5.64 -21.02
C ILE A 318 6.93 6.17 -22.44
N LYS A 319 8.08 6.71 -22.87
CA LYS A 319 8.24 7.25 -24.24
C LYS A 319 7.93 6.21 -25.31
N GLU A 320 8.59 5.05 -25.28
CA GLU A 320 8.45 3.99 -26.28
C GLU A 320 7.00 3.50 -26.40
N ARG A 321 6.32 3.32 -25.27
CA ARG A 321 4.92 2.89 -25.27
C ARG A 321 3.97 3.98 -25.73
N PHE A 322 4.26 5.23 -25.38
CA PHE A 322 3.50 6.37 -25.86
C PHE A 322 3.59 6.49 -27.39
N GLU A 323 4.79 6.38 -27.95
CA GLU A 323 5.04 6.47 -29.40
C GLU A 323 4.48 5.28 -30.18
N SER A 324 4.45 4.09 -29.57
CA SER A 324 3.94 2.86 -30.21
C SER A 324 2.41 2.69 -30.11
N SER A 325 1.73 3.45 -29.25
CA SER A 325 0.29 3.33 -29.05
C SER A 325 -0.49 4.11 -30.11
N SER A 326 -1.32 3.42 -30.89
CA SER A 326 -2.20 4.05 -31.87
C SER A 326 -3.46 4.71 -31.27
N SER A 327 -3.74 4.44 -30.00
CA SER A 327 -4.92 4.92 -29.26
C SER A 327 -4.61 6.04 -28.27
N MET A 328 -3.39 6.56 -28.27
CA MET A 328 -3.00 7.63 -27.36
C MET A 328 -3.78 8.91 -27.66
N PRO A 329 -4.42 9.54 -26.66
CA PRO A 329 -5.08 10.83 -26.87
C PRO A 329 -4.06 11.94 -27.17
N SER A 330 -4.50 12.96 -27.88
CA SER A 330 -3.72 14.19 -27.98
C SER A 330 -3.91 15.01 -26.70
N PHE A 331 -2.82 15.54 -26.19
CA PHE A 331 -2.83 16.43 -25.02
C PHE A 331 -2.68 17.87 -25.52
N PRO A 332 -3.77 18.67 -25.53
CA PRO A 332 -3.71 20.04 -26.03
C PRO A 332 -2.92 20.98 -25.13
N GLU A 333 -2.89 20.67 -23.82
CA GLU A 333 -2.17 21.43 -22.80
C GLU A 333 -1.02 20.60 -22.23
N PRO A 334 0.07 21.24 -21.77
CA PRO A 334 1.13 20.55 -21.05
C PRO A 334 0.61 19.87 -19.78
N ILE A 335 1.05 18.64 -19.52
CA ILE A 335 0.60 17.82 -18.40
C ILE A 335 1.61 17.77 -17.26
N SER A 336 1.14 17.37 -16.06
CA SER A 336 1.98 17.08 -14.89
C SER A 336 2.41 15.63 -14.89
N ILE A 337 3.64 15.37 -14.38
CA ILE A 337 4.11 14.04 -13.96
C ILE A 337 4.21 14.05 -12.43
N VAL A 338 3.50 13.16 -11.78
CA VAL A 338 3.51 13.03 -10.31
C VAL A 338 4.07 11.69 -9.90
N CYS A 339 5.10 11.72 -9.04
CA CYS A 339 5.72 10.53 -8.46
C CYS A 339 5.27 10.36 -7.01
N ALA A 340 4.83 9.16 -6.64
CA ALA A 340 4.43 8.77 -5.29
C ALA A 340 5.15 7.48 -4.87
N GLY A 341 4.94 7.03 -3.62
CA GLY A 341 5.52 5.81 -3.08
C GLY A 341 6.84 6.04 -2.36
N GLY A 342 7.18 5.13 -1.44
CA GLY A 342 8.33 5.27 -0.54
C GLY A 342 9.68 5.39 -1.23
N THR A 343 9.83 4.79 -2.43
CA THR A 343 11.10 4.88 -3.19
C THR A 343 11.35 6.28 -3.74
N SER A 344 10.33 7.09 -3.98
CA SER A 344 10.48 8.48 -4.44
C SER A 344 10.84 9.48 -3.33
N MET A 345 10.85 9.07 -2.06
CA MET A 345 11.05 9.96 -0.92
C MET A 345 12.51 10.25 -0.58
N ILE A 346 13.47 9.62 -1.28
CA ILE A 346 14.88 9.89 -1.09
C ILE A 346 15.23 11.33 -1.52
N GLY A 347 16.15 11.97 -0.82
CA GLY A 347 16.59 13.33 -1.14
C GLY A 347 17.11 13.45 -2.58
N GLY A 348 16.74 14.53 -3.28
CA GLY A 348 17.16 14.79 -4.66
C GLY A 348 16.47 13.93 -5.73
N PHE A 349 15.42 13.16 -5.38
CA PHE A 349 14.71 12.30 -6.35
C PHE A 349 14.15 13.10 -7.52
N THR A 350 13.45 14.18 -7.24
CA THR A 350 12.78 15.01 -8.26
C THR A 350 13.80 15.65 -9.19
N GLU A 351 14.90 16.13 -8.65
CA GLU A 351 15.99 16.73 -9.41
C GLU A 351 16.65 15.72 -10.34
N VAL A 352 16.92 14.51 -9.85
CA VAL A 352 17.49 13.43 -10.67
C VAL A 352 16.48 12.98 -11.73
N PHE A 353 15.18 12.91 -11.39
CA PHE A 353 14.13 12.59 -12.34
C PHE A 353 14.06 13.63 -13.46
N GLN A 354 14.11 14.91 -13.11
CA GLN A 354 14.16 16.02 -14.08
C GLN A 354 15.38 15.92 -14.99
N GLN A 355 16.58 15.67 -14.43
CA GLN A 355 17.80 15.50 -15.21
C GLN A 355 17.73 14.35 -16.21
N GLU A 356 17.13 13.21 -15.83
CA GLU A 356 16.94 12.08 -16.74
C GLU A 356 15.85 12.37 -17.80
N PHE A 357 14.81 13.09 -17.43
CA PHE A 357 13.75 13.53 -18.33
C PHE A 357 14.30 14.45 -19.44
N GLU A 358 15.16 15.40 -19.10
CA GLU A 358 15.78 16.34 -20.06
C GLU A 358 16.70 15.66 -21.09
N LYS A 359 17.17 14.45 -20.79
CA LYS A 359 18.01 13.66 -21.74
C LYS A 359 17.20 12.99 -22.84
N ILE A 360 15.88 12.96 -22.72
CA ILE A 360 15.01 12.30 -23.70
C ILE A 360 14.12 13.32 -24.40
N GLN A 361 13.79 13.05 -25.66
CA GLN A 361 12.73 13.78 -26.35
C GLN A 361 11.38 13.15 -25.94
N PHE A 362 10.71 13.78 -24.98
CA PHE A 362 9.42 13.27 -24.53
C PHE A 362 8.33 13.65 -25.54
N PRO A 363 7.35 12.75 -25.81
CA PRO A 363 6.41 12.91 -26.93
C PRO A 363 5.32 13.98 -26.69
N ILE A 364 5.16 14.44 -25.46
CA ILE A 364 4.17 15.45 -25.05
C ILE A 364 4.85 16.53 -24.18
N ALA A 365 4.25 17.72 -24.17
CA ALA A 365 4.71 18.81 -23.33
C ALA A 365 4.38 18.51 -21.84
N VAL A 366 5.38 18.67 -20.98
CA VAL A 366 5.24 18.51 -19.53
C VAL A 366 5.40 19.87 -18.87
N LYS A 367 4.44 20.26 -18.02
CA LYS A 367 4.49 21.56 -17.32
C LYS A 367 5.29 21.47 -16.01
N GLU A 368 5.24 20.32 -15.35
CA GLU A 368 5.93 20.08 -14.10
C GLU A 368 6.19 18.60 -13.84
N ILE A 369 7.22 18.31 -13.07
CA ILE A 369 7.52 17.02 -12.47
C ILE A 369 7.62 17.25 -10.96
N ARG A 370 6.78 16.57 -10.19
CA ARG A 370 6.72 16.75 -8.74
C ARG A 370 6.49 15.46 -7.98
N LEU A 371 6.76 15.49 -6.69
CA LEU A 371 6.27 14.46 -5.77
C LEU A 371 4.80 14.69 -5.46
N ALA A 372 4.12 13.60 -5.11
CA ALA A 372 2.82 13.66 -4.46
C ALA A 372 2.92 14.48 -3.16
N GLU A 373 1.81 15.08 -2.70
CA GLU A 373 1.76 15.82 -1.45
C GLU A 373 2.20 14.95 -0.26
N ASP A 374 1.64 13.71 -0.21
CA ASP A 374 2.03 12.68 0.73
C ASP A 374 2.42 11.40 -0.03
N PRO A 375 3.68 11.25 -0.49
CA PRO A 375 4.05 10.17 -1.39
C PRO A 375 3.72 8.77 -0.87
N LEU A 376 3.82 8.54 0.43
CA LEU A 376 3.57 7.24 1.05
C LEU A 376 2.08 6.87 1.10
N TYR A 377 1.19 7.87 1.09
CA TYR A 377 -0.25 7.69 1.24
C TYR A 377 -1.05 7.95 -0.03
N SER A 378 -0.42 8.46 -1.08
CA SER A 378 -1.07 8.90 -2.31
C SER A 378 -1.89 7.78 -2.98
N VAL A 379 -1.36 6.57 -3.08
CA VAL A 379 -2.07 5.44 -3.69
C VAL A 379 -3.34 5.10 -2.90
N SER A 380 -3.27 4.98 -1.57
CA SER A 380 -4.46 4.69 -0.77
C SER A 380 -5.47 5.83 -0.79
N LYS A 381 -5.02 7.11 -0.79
CA LYS A 381 -5.89 8.28 -0.95
C LYS A 381 -6.61 8.25 -2.30
N GLY A 382 -5.92 7.90 -3.39
CA GLY A 382 -6.53 7.77 -4.71
C GLY A 382 -7.56 6.64 -4.79
N CYS A 383 -7.29 5.51 -4.14
CA CYS A 383 -8.27 4.44 -3.97
C CYS A 383 -9.51 4.92 -3.19
N LEU A 384 -9.32 5.75 -2.15
CA LEU A 384 -10.43 6.34 -1.40
C LEU A 384 -11.25 7.30 -2.26
N VAL A 385 -10.61 8.16 -3.06
CA VAL A 385 -11.31 9.07 -4.00
C VAL A 385 -12.19 8.26 -4.96
N ALA A 386 -11.66 7.16 -5.51
CA ALA A 386 -12.44 6.26 -6.37
C ALA A 386 -13.63 5.64 -5.63
N ALA A 387 -13.45 5.18 -4.39
CA ALA A 387 -14.52 4.58 -3.58
C ALA A 387 -15.64 5.58 -3.27
N LEU A 388 -15.27 6.81 -2.89
CA LEU A 388 -16.24 7.86 -2.58
C LEU A 388 -17.01 8.34 -3.80
N SER A 389 -16.39 8.38 -4.99
CA SER A 389 -17.05 8.79 -6.24
C SER A 389 -18.15 7.83 -6.70
N GLU A 390 -18.09 6.55 -6.32
CA GLU A 390 -19.13 5.57 -6.66
C GLU A 390 -20.26 5.48 -5.61
N SER A 391 -20.04 6.04 -4.42
CA SER A 391 -21.00 5.98 -3.32
C SER A 391 -22.02 7.14 -3.33
N VAL A 392 -21.95 8.00 -4.34
CA VAL A 392 -22.82 9.20 -4.53
C VAL A 392 -24.07 8.89 -5.32
#